data_91ed916ab21be54777320867ed347a73
#
_entry.id   91ed916ab21be54777320867ed347a73
#
_cell.length_a   1.000
_cell.length_b   1.000
_cell.length_c   1.000
_cell.angle_alpha   90.00
_cell.angle_beta   90.00
_cell.angle_gamma   90.00
#
_symmetry.space_group_name_H-M   'P 1'
#
loop_
_entity.id
_entity.type
_entity.pdbx_description
1 polymer ?
#
loop_
_entity_poly.entity_id
_entity_poly.type
_entity_poly.pdbx_seq_one_letter_code
_entity_poly.pdbx_strand_id
1 'polypeptide(L)'
;LILVVLYVVYVFASYHRVGDQSLSVMHCSSRDAVPMEDAVETGAVYRISSANAGFGAYSADYSFFMDGGRESRARSRQAVDENMRGIVAFVKGLSPDFALFQEVDTDGTRSWHIDETAYLSDAMTGCEFDEVFAQNYDSPYLFYPLIQPHGANQSGIVTLSRHPIASAARGERPGGL
;
A
#
# COMPACT_ATOMS: atom_id res chain seq x y z
N LEU A 1 33.47 1.61 14.71
CA LEU A 1 33.25 2.90 14.06
C LEU A 1 33.14 2.73 12.53
N ILE A 2 34.16 2.10 11.84
CA ILE A 2 34.18 1.93 10.39
C ILE A 2 32.91 1.27 9.86
N LEU A 3 32.42 0.17 10.46
CA LEU A 3 31.20 -0.52 10.03
C LEU A 3 29.94 0.38 10.15
N VAL A 4 29.87 1.24 11.16
CA VAL A 4 28.76 2.20 11.30
C VAL A 4 28.82 3.22 10.17
N VAL A 5 30.00 3.77 9.86
CA VAL A 5 30.17 4.71 8.74
C VAL A 5 29.79 4.05 7.41
N LEU A 6 30.25 2.84 7.16
CA LEU A 6 29.91 2.11 5.94
C LEU A 6 28.41 1.85 5.83
N TYR A 7 27.74 1.52 6.93
CA TYR A 7 26.30 1.33 6.97
C TYR A 7 25.54 2.64 6.69
N VAL A 8 25.96 3.75 7.30
CA VAL A 8 25.37 5.06 7.02
C VAL A 8 25.52 5.44 5.55
N VAL A 9 26.73 5.27 5.00
CA VAL A 9 26.97 5.52 3.56
C VAL A 9 26.10 4.62 2.70
N TYR A 10 25.97 3.34 3.04
CA TYR A 10 25.08 2.41 2.35
C TYR A 10 23.64 2.88 2.34
N VAL A 11 23.08 3.29 3.49
CA VAL A 11 21.68 3.76 3.61
C VAL A 11 21.44 4.98 2.73
N PHE A 12 22.35 5.98 2.79
CA PHE A 12 22.21 7.20 1.96
C PHE A 12 22.42 6.93 0.47
N ALA A 13 23.40 6.10 0.10
CA ALA A 13 23.71 5.80 -1.30
C ALA A 13 22.65 4.92 -1.97
N SER A 14 21.96 4.10 -1.20
CA SER A 14 20.90 3.21 -1.69
C SER A 14 19.49 3.79 -1.59
N TYR A 15 19.35 4.99 -1.02
CA TYR A 15 18.05 5.67 -0.99
C TYR A 15 17.68 6.18 -2.38
N HIS A 16 16.51 5.78 -2.84
CA HIS A 16 15.95 6.23 -4.11
C HIS A 16 14.61 6.91 -3.87
N ARG A 17 14.51 8.14 -4.33
CA ARG A 17 13.25 8.88 -4.32
C ARG A 17 12.41 8.49 -5.53
N VAL A 18 11.18 8.10 -5.30
CA VAL A 18 10.25 7.82 -6.39
C VAL A 18 9.75 9.15 -6.96
N GLY A 19 10.08 9.44 -8.21
CA GLY A 19 9.71 10.71 -8.89
C GLY A 19 8.31 10.69 -9.50
N ASP A 20 7.97 11.77 -10.19
CA ASP A 20 6.73 11.87 -10.96
C ASP A 20 6.68 10.82 -12.05
N GLN A 21 5.55 10.15 -12.20
CA GLN A 21 5.36 9.14 -13.24
C GLN A 21 3.89 8.93 -13.56
N SER A 22 3.62 8.53 -14.81
CA SER A 22 2.33 7.97 -15.20
C SER A 22 2.20 6.57 -14.61
N LEU A 23 1.03 6.25 -14.11
CA LEU A 23 0.74 4.95 -13.48
C LEU A 23 -0.12 4.10 -14.42
N SER A 24 0.11 2.79 -14.39
CA SER A 24 -0.74 1.84 -15.07
C SER A 24 -2.08 1.72 -14.33
N VAL A 25 -3.17 1.73 -15.10
CA VAL A 25 -4.50 1.41 -14.60
C VAL A 25 -4.77 -0.05 -14.94
N MET A 26 -5.08 -0.86 -13.95
CA MET A 26 -5.57 -2.21 -14.15
C MET A 26 -7.10 -2.15 -14.24
N HIS A 27 -7.62 -2.33 -15.45
CA HIS A 27 -9.05 -2.36 -15.67
C HIS A 27 -9.62 -3.75 -15.40
N CYS A 28 -10.79 -3.77 -14.78
CA CYS A 28 -11.53 -5.01 -14.66
C CYS A 28 -11.90 -5.55 -16.05
N SER A 29 -11.49 -6.76 -16.35
CA SER A 29 -11.69 -7.40 -17.67
C SER A 29 -13.15 -7.58 -18.09
N SER A 30 -14.09 -7.54 -17.15
CA SER A 30 -15.53 -7.52 -17.47
C SER A 30 -16.03 -6.15 -17.93
N ARG A 31 -15.22 -5.08 -17.79
CA ARG A 31 -15.57 -3.72 -18.19
C ARG A 31 -15.21 -3.36 -19.61
N ASP A 32 -14.39 -4.15 -20.30
CA ASP A 32 -14.10 -3.94 -21.74
C ASP A 32 -15.37 -3.91 -22.61
N ALA A 33 -16.50 -4.34 -22.03
CA ALA A 33 -17.82 -4.37 -22.68
C ALA A 33 -18.80 -3.32 -22.14
N VAL A 34 -18.43 -2.49 -21.14
CA VAL A 34 -19.35 -1.51 -20.53
C VAL A 34 -19.12 -0.14 -21.18
N PRO A 35 -20.16 0.49 -21.77
CA PRO A 35 -20.05 1.85 -22.32
C PRO A 35 -19.66 2.88 -21.23
N MET A 36 -19.05 3.98 -21.66
CA MET A 36 -18.66 5.12 -20.78
C MET A 36 -19.83 5.76 -19.98
N GLU A 37 -20.99 5.13 -19.93
CA GLU A 37 -22.17 5.57 -19.16
C GLU A 37 -21.96 5.42 -17.65
N ASP A 38 -20.92 4.69 -17.19
CA ASP A 38 -20.57 4.56 -15.78
C ASP A 38 -19.55 5.61 -15.29
N ALA A 39 -19.34 6.67 -16.03
CA ALA A 39 -18.51 7.79 -15.59
C ALA A 39 -19.15 8.48 -14.37
N VAL A 40 -18.30 9.01 -13.48
CA VAL A 40 -18.78 9.80 -12.34
C VAL A 40 -19.58 11.03 -12.81
N GLU A 41 -20.73 11.29 -12.19
CA GLU A 41 -21.60 12.41 -12.54
C GLU A 41 -21.46 13.54 -11.52
N THR A 42 -21.45 14.78 -12.02
CA THR A 42 -21.46 15.96 -11.14
C THR A 42 -22.79 16.07 -10.41
N GLY A 43 -22.73 16.20 -9.08
CA GLY A 43 -23.91 16.30 -8.22
C GLY A 43 -24.44 14.96 -7.70
N ALA A 44 -23.89 13.84 -8.14
CA ALA A 44 -24.14 12.54 -7.51
C ALA A 44 -23.40 12.42 -6.17
N VAL A 45 -23.88 11.53 -5.30
CA VAL A 45 -23.27 11.26 -4.00
C VAL A 45 -22.52 9.93 -4.09
N TYR A 46 -21.23 9.95 -3.77
CA TYR A 46 -20.36 8.79 -3.79
C TYR A 46 -19.84 8.49 -2.39
N ARG A 47 -19.63 7.21 -2.13
CA ARG A 47 -19.03 6.72 -0.88
C ARG A 47 -17.54 6.46 -1.10
N ILE A 48 -16.71 7.15 -0.31
CA ILE A 48 -15.28 7.00 -0.32
C ILE A 48 -14.84 6.38 0.99
N SER A 49 -14.06 5.31 0.95
CA SER A 49 -13.38 4.75 2.12
C SER A 49 -11.89 5.02 2.03
N SER A 50 -11.25 5.19 3.19
CA SER A 50 -9.81 5.33 3.32
C SER A 50 -9.34 4.48 4.48
N ALA A 51 -8.35 3.61 4.24
CA ALA A 51 -7.83 2.69 5.24
C ALA A 51 -6.30 2.64 5.14
N ASN A 52 -5.60 2.90 6.24
CA ASN A 52 -4.18 2.60 6.35
C ASN A 52 -4.04 1.10 6.66
N ALA A 53 -3.40 0.35 5.77
CA ALA A 53 -3.20 -1.09 5.92
C ALA A 53 -2.09 -1.43 6.92
N GLY A 54 -1.20 -0.46 7.20
CA GLY A 54 -0.10 -0.64 8.14
C GLY A 54 0.75 -1.86 7.81
N PHE A 55 1.02 -2.10 6.51
CA PHE A 55 1.73 -3.29 6.01
C PHE A 55 1.25 -4.60 6.66
N GLY A 56 -0.04 -4.73 6.90
CA GLY A 56 -0.66 -5.90 7.51
C GLY A 56 -0.18 -6.23 8.93
N ALA A 57 0.57 -5.35 9.60
CA ALA A 57 1.18 -5.67 10.89
C ALA A 57 0.35 -5.25 12.11
N TYR A 58 -0.52 -4.24 11.96
CA TYR A 58 -1.17 -3.58 13.09
C TYR A 58 -2.38 -4.36 13.61
N SER A 59 -2.11 -5.41 14.39
CA SER A 59 -3.11 -5.94 15.30
C SER A 59 -3.33 -4.97 16.49
N ALA A 60 -4.43 -5.11 17.22
CA ALA A 60 -4.84 -4.17 18.27
C ALA A 60 -3.79 -3.92 19.36
N ASP A 61 -2.88 -4.87 19.57
CA ASP A 61 -1.80 -4.82 20.55
C ASP A 61 -0.41 -4.66 19.92
N TYR A 62 -0.34 -4.32 18.63
CA TYR A 62 0.93 -4.07 17.93
C TYR A 62 1.55 -2.75 18.39
N SER A 63 2.85 -2.76 18.63
CA SER A 63 3.58 -1.60 19.13
C SER A 63 4.80 -1.29 18.26
N PHE A 64 4.64 -0.37 17.32
CA PHE A 64 5.66 -0.06 16.32
C PHE A 64 6.86 0.67 16.92
N PHE A 65 8.06 0.24 16.57
CA PHE A 65 9.30 0.75 17.18
C PHE A 65 9.55 2.25 16.91
N MET A 66 9.11 2.76 15.78
CA MET A 66 9.26 4.19 15.45
C MET A 66 8.31 5.08 16.25
N ASP A 67 7.22 4.53 16.77
CA ASP A 67 6.28 5.20 17.66
C ASP A 67 6.59 4.97 19.15
N GLY A 68 7.83 4.56 19.42
CA GLY A 68 8.29 4.25 20.80
C GLY A 68 7.98 2.83 21.26
N GLY A 69 7.49 1.99 20.39
CA GLY A 69 7.23 0.56 20.64
C GLY A 69 8.46 -0.33 20.45
N ARG A 70 8.22 -1.59 20.16
CA ARG A 70 9.29 -2.62 20.06
C ARG A 70 9.26 -3.42 18.78
N GLU A 71 8.12 -3.51 18.10
CA GLU A 71 7.94 -4.35 16.91
C GLU A 71 8.29 -3.56 15.66
N SER A 72 9.02 -4.17 14.75
CA SER A 72 9.46 -3.54 13.49
C SER A 72 8.84 -4.20 12.26
N ARG A 73 8.13 -5.31 12.45
CA ARG A 73 7.48 -6.10 11.40
C ARG A 73 6.30 -6.87 11.97
N ALA A 74 5.42 -7.32 11.12
CA ALA A 74 4.32 -8.20 11.49
C ALA A 74 4.84 -9.44 12.22
N ARG A 75 4.07 -9.92 13.20
CA ARG A 75 4.47 -11.04 14.07
C ARG A 75 4.65 -12.36 13.32
N SER A 76 3.85 -12.57 12.27
CA SER A 76 3.91 -13.75 11.41
C SER A 76 3.21 -13.46 10.08
N ARG A 77 3.48 -14.32 9.08
CA ARG A 77 2.74 -14.32 7.81
C ARG A 77 1.23 -14.49 8.01
N GLN A 78 0.83 -15.34 8.96
CA GLN A 78 -0.57 -15.53 9.31
C GLN A 78 -1.20 -14.24 9.89
N ALA A 79 -0.46 -13.52 10.73
CA ALA A 79 -0.94 -12.24 11.28
C ALA A 79 -1.21 -11.19 10.19
N VAL A 80 -0.34 -11.10 9.16
CA VAL A 80 -0.58 -10.24 7.99
C VAL A 80 -1.88 -10.66 7.28
N ASP A 81 -2.05 -11.95 6.99
CA ASP A 81 -3.25 -12.46 6.33
C ASP A 81 -4.53 -12.17 7.13
N GLU A 82 -4.50 -12.38 8.44
CA GLU A 82 -5.64 -12.09 9.34
C GLU A 82 -5.98 -10.60 9.38
N ASN A 83 -4.97 -9.73 9.49
CA ASN A 83 -5.15 -8.29 9.51
C ASN A 83 -5.69 -7.77 8.17
N MET A 84 -5.09 -8.20 7.05
CA MET A 84 -5.56 -7.81 5.71
C MET A 84 -6.99 -8.29 5.46
N ARG A 85 -7.33 -9.50 5.89
CA ARG A 85 -8.71 -10.01 5.82
C ARG A 85 -9.69 -9.16 6.61
N GLY A 86 -9.29 -8.72 7.81
CA GLY A 86 -10.10 -7.81 8.64
C GLY A 86 -10.34 -6.47 7.98
N ILE A 87 -9.29 -5.86 7.42
CA ILE A 87 -9.36 -4.58 6.68
C ILE A 87 -10.29 -4.70 5.47
N VAL A 88 -10.09 -5.73 4.66
CA VAL A 88 -10.94 -6.01 3.49
C VAL A 88 -12.39 -6.19 3.87
N ALA A 89 -12.67 -7.01 4.90
CA ALA A 89 -14.04 -7.24 5.36
C ALA A 89 -14.71 -5.95 5.83
N PHE A 90 -13.98 -5.09 6.56
CA PHE A 90 -14.48 -3.81 6.99
C PHE A 90 -14.80 -2.88 5.81
N VAL A 91 -13.85 -2.72 4.88
CA VAL A 91 -14.04 -1.84 3.71
C VAL A 91 -15.16 -2.36 2.81
N LYS A 92 -15.24 -3.67 2.55
CA LYS A 92 -16.36 -4.26 1.79
C LYS A 92 -17.71 -4.02 2.44
N GLY A 93 -17.77 -4.08 3.78
CA GLY A 93 -19.00 -3.79 4.53
C GLY A 93 -19.49 -2.36 4.36
N LEU A 94 -18.62 -1.41 4.01
CA LEU A 94 -18.98 -0.04 3.68
C LEU A 94 -19.54 0.11 2.27
N SER A 95 -19.37 -0.87 1.38
CA SER A 95 -19.76 -0.83 -0.04
C SER A 95 -19.33 0.49 -0.72
N PRO A 96 -18.04 0.81 -0.75
CA PRO A 96 -17.55 2.07 -1.28
C PRO A 96 -17.59 2.10 -2.80
N ASP A 97 -17.77 3.31 -3.37
CA ASP A 97 -17.54 3.58 -4.79
C ASP A 97 -16.05 3.73 -5.08
N PHE A 98 -15.31 4.29 -4.09
CA PHE A 98 -13.85 4.43 -4.12
C PHE A 98 -13.26 3.93 -2.81
N ALA A 99 -12.26 3.05 -2.89
CA ALA A 99 -11.50 2.58 -1.73
C ALA A 99 -10.01 2.95 -1.89
N LEU A 100 -9.49 3.66 -0.89
CA LEU A 100 -8.12 4.14 -0.84
C LEU A 100 -7.38 3.42 0.29
N PHE A 101 -6.31 2.71 -0.05
CA PHE A 101 -5.48 2.02 0.93
C PHE A 101 -4.09 2.64 0.96
N GLN A 102 -3.58 2.96 2.14
CA GLN A 102 -2.23 3.45 2.38
C GLN A 102 -1.39 2.36 3.06
N GLU A 103 -0.07 2.50 2.97
CA GLU A 103 0.90 1.58 3.56
C GLU A 103 0.69 0.12 3.13
N VAL A 104 0.48 -0.08 1.84
CA VAL A 104 0.31 -1.40 1.23
C VAL A 104 1.64 -1.87 0.69
N ASP A 105 2.20 -2.94 1.23
CA ASP A 105 3.46 -3.51 0.77
C ASP A 105 3.26 -4.37 -0.48
N THR A 106 4.16 -4.21 -1.47
CA THR A 106 4.27 -5.13 -2.61
C THR A 106 5.29 -6.22 -2.34
N ASP A 107 6.37 -5.85 -1.64
CA ASP A 107 7.39 -6.77 -1.14
C ASP A 107 8.07 -6.13 0.07
N GLY A 108 8.05 -6.80 1.21
CA GLY A 108 8.63 -6.25 2.42
C GLY A 108 9.04 -7.31 3.43
N THR A 109 10.23 -7.12 4.01
CA THR A 109 10.65 -7.95 5.16
C THR A 109 9.64 -7.80 6.31
N ARG A 110 9.07 -6.60 6.48
CA ARG A 110 8.13 -6.28 7.56
C ARG A 110 6.77 -6.95 7.39
N SER A 111 6.37 -7.21 6.15
CA SER A 111 5.11 -7.88 5.76
C SER A 111 5.31 -9.34 5.36
N TRP A 112 6.47 -9.94 5.69
CA TRP A 112 6.78 -11.34 5.36
C TRP A 112 6.75 -11.64 3.87
N HIS A 113 7.11 -10.67 3.03
CA HIS A 113 7.10 -10.78 1.58
C HIS A 113 5.73 -11.19 1.02
N ILE A 114 4.66 -10.70 1.66
CA ILE A 114 3.30 -10.82 1.12
C ILE A 114 3.06 -9.64 0.19
N ASP A 115 2.61 -9.93 -1.02
CA ASP A 115 2.10 -8.92 -1.93
C ASP A 115 0.68 -8.55 -1.51
N GLU A 116 0.57 -7.45 -0.76
CA GLU A 116 -0.71 -6.96 -0.25
C GLU A 116 -1.55 -6.30 -1.35
N THR A 117 -0.91 -5.82 -2.44
CA THR A 117 -1.65 -5.28 -3.59
C THR A 117 -2.41 -6.41 -4.29
N ALA A 118 -1.73 -7.53 -4.56
CA ALA A 118 -2.38 -8.72 -5.12
C ALA A 118 -3.48 -9.23 -4.17
N TYR A 119 -3.24 -9.23 -2.86
CA TYR A 119 -4.26 -9.62 -1.87
C TYR A 119 -5.51 -8.72 -1.95
N LEU A 120 -5.33 -7.40 -2.00
CA LEU A 120 -6.45 -6.45 -2.12
C LEU A 120 -7.18 -6.63 -3.44
N SER A 121 -6.45 -6.78 -4.54
CA SER A 121 -7.00 -7.04 -5.87
C SER A 121 -7.88 -8.28 -5.85
N ASP A 122 -7.36 -9.42 -5.41
CA ASP A 122 -8.09 -10.68 -5.35
C ASP A 122 -9.31 -10.62 -4.41
N ALA A 123 -9.14 -10.01 -3.24
CA ALA A 123 -10.18 -9.97 -2.23
C ALA A 123 -11.27 -8.95 -2.50
N MET A 124 -10.94 -7.80 -3.12
CA MET A 124 -11.90 -6.71 -3.34
C MET A 124 -12.62 -6.82 -4.69
N THR A 125 -11.91 -7.28 -5.73
CA THR A 125 -12.36 -6.98 -7.07
C THR A 125 -13.51 -7.86 -7.53
N GLY A 126 -13.48 -9.15 -7.41
CA GLY A 126 -14.48 -9.94 -8.14
C GLY A 126 -14.85 -9.29 -9.50
N CYS A 127 -13.93 -8.53 -10.10
CA CYS A 127 -14.12 -7.64 -11.27
C CYS A 127 -15.08 -6.45 -11.07
N GLU A 128 -15.16 -5.87 -9.87
CA GLU A 128 -16.00 -4.69 -9.61
C GLU A 128 -15.24 -3.37 -9.62
N PHE A 129 -13.89 -3.40 -9.56
CA PHE A 129 -13.06 -2.20 -9.41
C PHE A 129 -11.96 -2.13 -10.47
N ASP A 130 -11.70 -0.92 -10.98
CA ASP A 130 -10.42 -0.57 -11.56
C ASP A 130 -9.42 -0.32 -10.45
N GLU A 131 -8.14 -0.60 -10.70
CA GLU A 131 -7.09 -0.50 -9.69
C GLU A 131 -5.91 0.33 -10.19
N VAL A 132 -5.36 1.14 -9.30
CA VAL A 132 -4.09 1.85 -9.50
C VAL A 132 -3.22 1.68 -8.26
N PHE A 133 -1.97 1.26 -8.46
CA PHE A 133 -0.95 1.27 -7.44
C PHE A 133 0.05 2.41 -7.66
N ALA A 134 0.32 3.18 -6.62
CA ALA A 134 1.32 4.25 -6.61
C ALA A 134 2.38 3.98 -5.55
N GLN A 135 3.55 3.48 -5.97
CA GLN A 135 4.68 3.27 -5.06
C GLN A 135 5.16 4.62 -4.51
N ASN A 136 5.28 4.72 -3.19
CA ASN A 136 5.78 5.92 -2.51
C ASN A 136 6.91 5.64 -1.52
N TYR A 137 7.23 4.37 -1.30
CA TYR A 137 8.29 3.93 -0.41
C TYR A 137 9.09 2.79 -1.04
N ASP A 138 10.43 2.94 -1.04
CA ASP A 138 11.39 1.93 -1.45
C ASP A 138 12.63 2.07 -0.58
N SER A 139 12.80 1.18 0.37
CA SER A 139 13.91 1.26 1.32
C SER A 139 14.94 0.17 1.09
N PRO A 140 16.24 0.52 1.21
CA PRO A 140 17.28 -0.49 1.32
C PRO A 140 17.08 -1.31 2.61
N TYR A 141 17.86 -2.38 2.76
CA TYR A 141 17.80 -3.20 3.97
C TYR A 141 18.25 -2.42 5.22
N LEU A 142 17.30 -2.17 6.13
CA LEU A 142 17.54 -1.47 7.39
C LEU A 142 17.78 -2.48 8.50
N PHE A 143 19.00 -2.48 9.07
CA PHE A 143 19.44 -3.40 10.13
C PHE A 143 18.92 -3.04 11.53
N TYR A 144 18.24 -1.91 11.66
CA TYR A 144 17.66 -1.49 12.94
C TYR A 144 16.14 -1.80 12.95
N PRO A 145 15.57 -2.25 14.10
CA PRO A 145 16.22 -2.67 15.35
C PRO A 145 17.09 -3.94 15.18
N LEU A 146 18.21 -4.05 15.92
CA LEU A 146 19.19 -5.12 15.71
C LEU A 146 18.64 -6.54 15.94
N ILE A 147 17.68 -6.69 16.86
CA ILE A 147 17.09 -8.01 17.20
C ILE A 147 16.02 -8.40 16.18
N GLN A 148 15.30 -7.42 15.64
CA GLN A 148 14.26 -7.61 14.64
C GLN A 148 14.40 -6.55 13.56
N PRO A 149 15.34 -6.73 12.59
CA PRO A 149 15.57 -5.74 11.55
C PRO A 149 14.31 -5.40 10.77
N HIS A 150 14.10 -4.12 10.49
CA HIS A 150 12.99 -3.66 9.65
C HIS A 150 13.10 -4.18 8.22
N GLY A 151 14.33 -4.40 7.75
CA GLY A 151 14.63 -5.00 6.45
C GLY A 151 14.44 -4.05 5.29
N ALA A 152 14.32 -4.61 4.08
CA ALA A 152 14.00 -3.90 2.86
C ALA A 152 12.50 -3.98 2.60
N ASN A 153 11.89 -2.86 2.17
CA ASN A 153 10.44 -2.80 1.99
C ASN A 153 10.08 -1.90 0.83
N GLN A 154 9.13 -2.36 0.01
CA GLN A 154 8.50 -1.61 -1.07
C GLN A 154 7.03 -1.47 -0.77
N SER A 155 6.52 -0.24 -0.78
CA SER A 155 5.17 0.06 -0.34
C SER A 155 4.58 1.22 -1.11
N GLY A 156 3.26 1.32 -1.08
CA GLY A 156 2.56 2.41 -1.77
C GLY A 156 1.12 2.60 -1.33
N ILE A 157 0.39 3.22 -2.23
CA ILE A 157 -1.03 3.51 -2.11
C ILE A 157 -1.76 2.75 -3.20
N VAL A 158 -2.83 2.04 -2.81
CA VAL A 158 -3.77 1.40 -3.75
C VAL A 158 -5.03 2.24 -3.81
N THR A 159 -5.48 2.53 -5.01
CA THR A 159 -6.78 3.14 -5.28
C THR A 159 -7.64 2.15 -6.06
N LEU A 160 -8.79 1.80 -5.52
CA LEU A 160 -9.80 0.99 -6.19
C LEU A 160 -11.02 1.87 -6.51
N SER A 161 -11.55 1.75 -7.72
CA SER A 161 -12.70 2.52 -8.20
C SER A 161 -13.73 1.64 -8.90
N ARG A 162 -14.99 1.72 -8.50
CA ARG A 162 -16.10 1.11 -9.24
C ARG A 162 -16.35 1.82 -10.58
N HIS A 163 -15.91 3.07 -10.69
CA HIS A 163 -16.02 3.86 -11.91
C HIS A 163 -14.73 3.77 -12.73
N PRO A 164 -14.81 3.84 -14.06
CA PRO A 164 -13.64 3.74 -14.93
C PRO A 164 -12.59 4.81 -14.60
N ILE A 165 -11.34 4.39 -14.46
CA ILE A 165 -10.20 5.28 -14.31
C ILE A 165 -9.60 5.54 -15.69
N ALA A 166 -9.73 6.76 -16.20
CA ALA A 166 -9.23 7.12 -17.52
C ALA A 166 -7.69 7.23 -17.57
N SER A 167 -7.08 7.72 -16.50
CA SER A 167 -5.62 7.84 -16.36
C SER A 167 -5.24 8.05 -14.92
N ALA A 168 -4.00 7.71 -14.57
CA ALA A 168 -3.45 7.93 -13.25
C ALA A 168 -2.01 8.43 -13.33
N ALA A 169 -1.64 9.30 -12.41
CA ALA A 169 -0.29 9.82 -12.28
C ALA A 169 0.08 9.97 -10.81
N ARG A 170 1.32 9.68 -10.49
CA ARG A 170 1.94 10.02 -9.22
C ARG A 170 2.67 11.35 -9.36
N GLY A 171 2.31 12.30 -8.53
CA GLY A 171 2.99 13.59 -8.42
C GLY A 171 3.82 13.66 -7.13
N GLU A 172 5.02 14.19 -7.25
CA GLU A 172 5.86 14.52 -6.11
C GLU A 172 5.37 15.80 -5.45
N ARG A 173 5.23 15.80 -4.10
CA ARG A 173 4.89 17.05 -3.40
C ARG A 173 6.07 18.02 -3.45
N PRO A 174 5.90 19.27 -3.93
CA PRO A 174 6.92 20.29 -3.80
C PRO A 174 7.23 20.53 -2.31
N GLY A 175 8.49 20.42 -1.90
CA GLY A 175 8.96 20.79 -0.57
C GLY A 175 8.79 19.72 0.52
N GLY A 176 8.53 18.46 0.19
CA GLY A 176 8.63 17.36 1.15
C GLY A 176 10.10 17.07 1.49
N LEU A 177 10.54 17.37 2.73
CA LEU A 177 11.75 16.82 3.35
C LEU A 177 11.49 15.39 3.73
#